data_01e05a4a485f2fa9cc3109de35376d53
#
_entry.id   01e05a4a485f2fa9cc3109de35376d53
#
_cell.length_a   1.000
_cell.length_b   1.000
_cell.length_c   1.000
_cell.angle_alpha   90.00
_cell.angle_beta   90.00
_cell.angle_gamma   90.00
#
_symmetry.space_group_name_H-M   'P 1'
#
loop_
_entity.id
_entity.type
_entity.pdbx_description
1 polymer ?
#
loop_
_entity_poly.entity_id
_entity_poly.type
_entity_poly.pdbx_seq_one_letter_code
_entity_poly.pdbx_strand_id
1 'polypeptide(L)'
;MGLKTNTIITLENNEKYVVLNETMYGGTKYFLVMGIDEKIEMVPNKVKILEEILDGADIYVDAVTDTNLISILTRLLKAQM
;
A
#
# COMPACT_ATOMS: atom_id res chain seq x y z
N MET A 1 -5.15 7.20 -12.46
CA MET A 1 -5.44 5.78 -12.30
C MET A 1 -4.69 5.22 -11.12
N GLY A 2 -5.37 4.64 -10.13
CA GLY A 2 -4.73 4.09 -8.95
C GLY A 2 -4.22 2.67 -9.18
N LEU A 3 -3.53 2.14 -8.18
CA LEU A 3 -3.10 0.75 -8.18
C LEU A 3 -4.31 -0.16 -7.96
N LYS A 4 -4.34 -1.26 -8.66
CA LYS A 4 -5.42 -2.25 -8.53
C LYS A 4 -5.00 -3.34 -7.55
N THR A 5 -5.99 -3.95 -6.88
CA THR A 5 -5.77 -5.11 -6.03
C THR A 5 -5.09 -6.22 -6.83
N ASN A 6 -4.16 -6.93 -6.20
CA ASN A 6 -3.33 -7.99 -6.78
C ASN A 6 -2.28 -7.49 -7.77
N THR A 7 -2.08 -6.18 -7.90
CA THR A 7 -0.99 -5.63 -8.70
C THR A 7 0.31 -5.74 -7.92
N ILE A 8 1.39 -6.13 -8.62
CA ILE A 8 2.73 -6.16 -8.04
C ILE A 8 3.41 -4.83 -8.34
N ILE A 9 3.96 -4.20 -7.31
CA ILE A 9 4.70 -2.94 -7.43
C ILE A 9 6.13 -3.14 -6.96
N THR A 10 7.05 -2.34 -7.51
CA THR A 10 8.44 -2.32 -7.07
C THR A 10 8.73 -0.95 -6.48
N LEU A 11 9.23 -0.92 -5.24
CA LEU A 11 9.61 0.32 -4.58
C LEU A 11 11.06 0.70 -4.93
N GLU A 12 11.48 1.90 -4.54
CA GLU A 12 12.81 2.45 -4.87
C GLU A 12 13.97 1.55 -4.43
N ASN A 13 13.78 0.81 -3.36
CA ASN A 13 14.81 -0.10 -2.84
C ASN A 13 14.80 -1.48 -3.52
N ASN A 14 14.12 -1.61 -4.65
CA ASN A 14 13.93 -2.85 -5.41
C ASN A 14 13.11 -3.92 -4.68
N GLU A 15 12.49 -3.58 -3.57
CA GLU A 15 11.57 -4.49 -2.90
C GLU A 15 10.25 -4.54 -3.66
N LYS A 16 9.71 -5.73 -3.81
CA LYS A 16 8.44 -5.95 -4.50
C LYS A 16 7.33 -6.23 -3.51
N TYR A 17 6.17 -5.68 -3.80
CA TYR A 17 4.98 -5.81 -2.95
C TYR A 17 3.76 -6.09 -3.82
N VAL A 18 2.82 -6.83 -3.26
CA VAL A 18 1.52 -7.04 -3.90
C VAL A 18 0.48 -6.18 -3.19
N VAL A 19 -0.37 -5.51 -3.97
CA VAL A 19 -1.46 -4.69 -3.42
C VAL A 19 -2.61 -5.61 -3.03
N LEU A 20 -2.92 -5.65 -1.73
CA LEU A 20 -3.97 -6.51 -1.19
C LEU A 20 -5.32 -5.79 -1.15
N ASN A 21 -5.31 -4.50 -0.84
CA ASN A 21 -6.55 -3.75 -0.67
C ASN A 21 -6.25 -2.25 -0.76
N GLU A 22 -7.31 -1.46 -0.92
CA GLU A 22 -7.21 -0.01 -0.93
C GLU A 22 -8.36 0.63 -0.18
N THR A 23 -8.17 1.86 0.30
CA THR A 23 -9.22 2.63 0.95
C THR A 23 -8.97 4.12 0.78
N MET A 24 -10.00 4.93 0.97
CA MET A 24 -9.90 6.39 0.98
C MET A 24 -10.10 6.90 2.40
N TYR A 25 -9.25 7.83 2.81
CA TYR A 25 -9.38 8.47 4.11
C TYR A 25 -8.87 9.91 4.02
N GLY A 26 -9.70 10.86 4.44
CA GLY A 26 -9.32 12.27 4.42
C GLY A 26 -8.97 12.80 3.02
N GLY A 27 -9.55 12.25 1.96
CA GLY A 27 -9.27 12.66 0.59
C GLY A 27 -8.03 12.02 -0.03
N THR A 28 -7.34 11.17 0.70
CA THR A 28 -6.14 10.48 0.22
C THR A 28 -6.41 8.99 0.06
N LYS A 29 -5.92 8.42 -1.02
CA LYS A 29 -6.02 6.98 -1.26
C LYS A 29 -4.84 6.26 -0.59
N TYR A 30 -5.15 5.18 0.12
CA TYR A 30 -4.16 4.35 0.79
C TYR A 30 -4.26 2.91 0.33
N PHE A 31 -3.12 2.23 0.32
CA PHE A 31 -3.03 0.84 -0.14
C PHE A 31 -2.42 -0.03 0.96
N LEU A 32 -3.03 -1.18 1.19
CA LEU A 32 -2.42 -2.23 2.01
C LEU A 32 -1.61 -3.13 1.08
N VAL A 33 -0.32 -3.24 1.33
CA VAL A 33 0.57 -4.03 0.50
C VAL A 33 1.35 -5.03 1.35
N MET A 34 1.70 -6.16 0.75
CA MET A 34 2.49 -7.20 1.41
C MET A 34 3.72 -7.53 0.56
N GLY A 35 4.87 -7.62 1.20
CA GLY A 35 6.11 -7.97 0.52
C GLY A 35 6.07 -9.35 -0.09
N ILE A 36 6.73 -9.50 -1.24
CA ILE A 36 6.91 -10.79 -1.91
C ILE A 36 8.39 -11.03 -2.11
N ASP A 37 8.78 -12.31 -2.11
CA ASP A 37 10.17 -12.71 -2.34
C ASP A 37 10.43 -12.95 -3.83
N GLU A 38 11.64 -13.39 -4.15
CA GLU A 38 12.05 -13.67 -5.54
C GLU A 38 11.21 -14.75 -6.22
N LYS A 39 10.57 -15.60 -5.43
CA LYS A 39 9.69 -16.66 -5.94
C LYS A 39 8.25 -16.21 -6.06
N ILE A 40 8.00 -14.93 -5.82
CA ILE A 40 6.67 -14.32 -5.84
C ILE A 40 5.77 -14.96 -4.77
N GLU A 41 6.35 -15.30 -3.62
CA GLU A 41 5.63 -15.79 -2.47
C GLU A 41 5.49 -14.66 -1.46
N MET A 42 4.30 -14.55 -0.84
CA MET A 42 4.03 -13.50 0.14
C MET A 42 4.87 -13.69 1.40
N VAL A 43 5.41 -12.57 1.90
CA VAL A 43 6.18 -12.56 3.15
C VAL A 43 5.29 -11.89 4.20
N PRO A 44 4.64 -12.65 5.10
CA PRO A 44 3.62 -12.10 6.01
C PRO A 44 4.11 -11.00 6.94
N ASN A 45 5.42 -10.97 7.24
CA ASN A 45 5.99 -9.95 8.13
C ASN A 45 6.30 -8.63 7.43
N LYS A 46 6.12 -8.56 6.11
CA LYS A 46 6.40 -7.36 5.32
C LYS A 46 5.12 -6.70 4.85
N VAL A 47 4.27 -6.32 5.78
CA VAL A 47 3.03 -5.58 5.48
C VAL A 47 3.30 -4.10 5.66
N LYS A 48 2.89 -3.30 4.68
CA LYS A 48 3.01 -1.84 4.72
C LYS A 48 1.72 -1.20 4.26
N ILE A 49 1.53 0.06 4.69
CA ILE A 49 0.48 0.91 4.16
C ILE A 49 1.16 2.02 3.38
N LEU A 50 0.76 2.19 2.12
CA LEU A 50 1.29 3.23 1.24
C LEU A 50 0.21 4.28 1.01
N GLU A 51 0.62 5.55 0.93
CA GLU A 51 -0.28 6.63 0.53
C GLU A 51 0.00 7.04 -0.91
N GLU A 52 -1.06 7.38 -1.63
CA GLU A 52 -0.95 7.90 -2.99
C GLU A 52 -0.67 9.39 -2.92
N ILE A 53 0.38 9.83 -3.60
CA ILE A 53 0.75 11.24 -3.69
C ILE A 53 0.57 11.67 -5.14
N LEU A 54 -0.28 12.68 -5.36
CA LEU A 54 -0.52 13.23 -6.68
C LEU A 54 0.33 14.49 -6.85
N ASP A 55 1.18 14.50 -7.87
CA ASP A 55 2.04 15.64 -8.19
C ASP A 55 1.88 15.96 -9.67
N GLY A 56 0.94 16.85 -9.97
CA GLY A 56 0.61 17.18 -11.36
C GLY A 56 0.08 15.95 -12.09
N ALA A 57 0.78 15.54 -13.15
CA ALA A 57 0.42 14.37 -13.95
C ALA A 57 1.00 13.06 -13.38
N ASP A 58 1.88 13.18 -12.38
CA ASP A 58 2.58 12.01 -11.83
C ASP A 58 1.90 11.50 -10.57
N ILE A 59 1.97 10.18 -10.37
CA ILE A 59 1.44 9.51 -9.20
C ILE A 59 2.58 8.78 -8.51
N TYR A 60 2.78 9.08 -7.22
CA TYR A 60 3.80 8.43 -6.40
C TYR A 60 3.13 7.70 -5.25
N VAL A 61 3.85 6.78 -4.64
CA VAL A 61 3.44 6.13 -3.41
C VAL A 61 4.55 6.28 -2.38
N ASP A 62 4.16 6.45 -1.13
CA ASP A 62 5.11 6.59 -0.03
C ASP A 62 4.59 5.82 1.18
N ALA A 63 5.50 5.33 2.00
CA ALA A 63 5.14 4.56 3.18
C ALA A 63 4.54 5.45 4.26
N VAL A 64 3.41 5.02 4.82
CA VAL A 64 2.80 5.70 5.98
C VAL A 64 3.58 5.29 7.22
N THR A 65 4.09 6.29 7.97
CA THR A 65 4.87 6.07 9.18
C THR A 65 4.17 6.54 10.46
N ASP A 66 3.08 7.29 10.34
CA ASP A 66 2.30 7.76 11.48
C ASP A 66 1.54 6.59 12.10
N THR A 67 1.88 6.23 13.34
CA THR A 67 1.29 5.07 14.02
C THR A 67 -0.21 5.22 14.27
N ASN A 68 -0.68 6.45 14.54
CA ASN A 68 -2.11 6.69 14.71
C ASN A 68 -2.86 6.49 13.40
N LEU A 69 -2.32 6.99 12.32
CA LEU A 69 -2.89 6.83 10.99
C LEU A 69 -2.88 5.36 10.57
N ILE A 70 -1.79 4.65 10.82
CA ILE A 70 -1.69 3.21 10.54
C ILE A 70 -2.78 2.43 11.27
N SER A 71 -3.04 2.74 12.54
CA SER A 71 -4.10 2.10 13.31
C SER A 71 -5.48 2.30 12.68
N ILE A 72 -5.78 3.54 12.29
CA ILE A 72 -7.05 3.88 11.65
C ILE A 72 -7.18 3.16 10.32
N LEU A 73 -6.16 3.21 9.48
CA LEU A 73 -6.17 2.62 8.16
C LEU A 73 -6.24 1.10 8.21
N THR A 74 -5.52 0.48 9.14
CA THR A 74 -5.58 -0.97 9.34
C THR A 74 -7.00 -1.41 9.64
N ARG A 75 -7.71 -0.67 10.48
CA ARG A 75 -9.09 -0.97 10.84
C ARG A 75 -10.01 -0.84 9.62
N LEU A 76 -9.85 0.23 8.83
CA LEU A 76 -10.64 0.44 7.63
C LEU A 76 -10.38 -0.61 6.57
N LEU A 77 -9.11 -0.97 6.36
CA LEU A 77 -8.73 -1.95 5.35
C LEU A 77 -9.20 -3.35 5.71
N LYS A 78 -9.14 -3.71 7.00
CA LYS A 78 -9.67 -5.00 7.47
C LYS A 78 -11.18 -5.10 7.30
N ALA A 79 -11.90 -4.00 7.49
CA ALA A 79 -13.36 -3.99 7.35
C ALA A 79 -13.79 -4.20 5.89
N GLN A 80 -12.91 -3.95 4.94
CA GLN A 80 -13.20 -4.09 3.49
C GLN A 80 -12.74 -5.43 2.91
N MET A 81 -12.08 -6.24 3.71
CA MET A 81 -11.54 -7.53 3.24
C MET A 81 -12.55 -8.66 3.35
#